data_65929cafa473730db3e9d3ce66181c76
#
_entry.id   65929cafa473730db3e9d3ce66181c76
#
_cell.length_a   1.000
_cell.length_b   1.000
_cell.length_c   1.000
_cell.angle_alpha   90.00
_cell.angle_beta   90.00
_cell.angle_gamma   90.00
#
_symmetry.space_group_name_H-M   'P 1'
#
loop_
_entity.id
_entity.type
_entity.pdbx_description
1 polymer ?
#
loop_
_entity_poly.entity_id
_entity_poly.type
_entity_poly.pdbx_seq_one_letter_code
_entity_poly.pdbx_strand_id
1 'polypeptide(L)'
;MNSPVLQKSQTHGSSLIETVIAMGVLAVAIPLVFGAIAESGKSGVSSEAETRSTWIIPTCMSEIEASREGRPQFFTATTTGQSFPPAGEVWALAFSAEGATIGKISKTAYDKGTKELNGQTVRYLTTLNSATTEPSSGHDSMLRTLITLEYPSALPVTKRQKIEFFTRIP
;
A
#
# COMPACT_ATOMS: atom_id res chain seq x y z
N MET A 1 18.27 -78.50 5.03
CA MET A 1 18.97 -77.54 4.15
C MET A 1 17.92 -76.73 3.45
N ASN A 2 17.69 -75.47 3.96
CA ASN A 2 16.70 -74.55 3.39
C ASN A 2 17.45 -73.55 2.51
N SER A 3 17.20 -73.61 1.20
CA SER A 3 17.73 -72.60 0.26
C SER A 3 16.98 -71.29 0.35
N PRO A 4 17.63 -70.13 0.44
CA PRO A 4 16.93 -68.84 0.43
C PRO A 4 16.42 -68.54 -1.00
N VAL A 5 15.16 -68.29 -1.13
CA VAL A 5 14.54 -67.79 -2.37
C VAL A 5 14.93 -66.31 -2.51
N LEU A 6 15.83 -66.04 -3.46
CA LEU A 6 16.18 -64.65 -3.88
C LEU A 6 14.97 -64.02 -4.55
N GLN A 7 14.30 -63.10 -3.84
CA GLN A 7 13.24 -62.30 -4.37
C GLN A 7 13.86 -61.25 -5.34
N LYS A 8 13.68 -61.49 -6.65
CA LYS A 8 14.14 -60.62 -7.72
C LYS A 8 13.30 -59.32 -7.68
N SER A 9 13.88 -58.26 -7.18
CA SER A 9 13.30 -56.92 -7.27
C SER A 9 13.10 -56.56 -8.75
N GLN A 10 11.88 -56.51 -9.21
CA GLN A 10 11.53 -55.98 -10.52
C GLN A 10 11.60 -54.45 -10.44
N THR A 11 12.71 -53.87 -10.93
CA THR A 11 12.77 -52.47 -11.25
C THR A 11 11.89 -52.22 -12.46
N HIS A 12 10.70 -51.68 -12.23
CA HIS A 12 9.84 -51.21 -13.32
C HIS A 12 10.49 -49.97 -13.90
N GLY A 13 11.12 -50.09 -15.07
CA GLY A 13 11.58 -48.96 -15.84
C GLY A 13 10.39 -48.10 -16.21
N SER A 14 10.45 -46.80 -15.86
CA SER A 14 9.45 -45.85 -16.29
C SER A 14 9.32 -45.88 -17.82
N SER A 15 8.11 -46.06 -18.33
CA SER A 15 7.84 -46.04 -19.77
C SER A 15 8.11 -44.66 -20.35
N LEU A 16 8.64 -44.58 -21.57
CA LEU A 16 8.88 -43.28 -22.25
C LEU A 16 7.61 -42.42 -22.31
N ILE A 17 6.47 -43.06 -22.42
CA ILE A 17 5.17 -42.37 -22.41
C ILE A 17 4.84 -41.76 -21.06
N GLU A 18 5.22 -42.44 -19.97
CA GLU A 18 5.01 -41.93 -18.60
C GLU A 18 5.85 -40.71 -18.31
N THR A 19 7.11 -40.66 -18.79
CA THR A 19 7.96 -39.46 -18.71
C THR A 19 7.43 -38.30 -19.54
N VAL A 20 6.90 -38.55 -20.73
CA VAL A 20 6.28 -37.53 -21.57
C VAL A 20 5.04 -36.95 -20.90
N ILE A 21 4.18 -37.81 -20.34
CA ILE A 21 2.97 -37.38 -19.61
C ILE A 21 3.38 -36.55 -18.37
N ALA A 22 4.35 -37.04 -17.60
CA ALA A 22 4.84 -36.30 -16.42
C ALA A 22 5.41 -34.93 -16.77
N MET A 23 6.20 -34.82 -17.86
CA MET A 23 6.68 -33.53 -18.35
C MET A 23 5.55 -32.61 -18.81
N GLY A 24 4.53 -33.16 -19.48
CA GLY A 24 3.35 -32.39 -19.88
C GLY A 24 2.58 -31.84 -18.68
N VAL A 25 2.38 -32.62 -17.65
CA VAL A 25 1.74 -32.18 -16.40
C VAL A 25 2.56 -31.09 -15.70
N LEU A 26 3.88 -31.28 -15.59
CA LEU A 26 4.77 -30.29 -14.99
C LEU A 26 4.80 -28.96 -15.76
N ALA A 27 4.79 -29.03 -17.09
CA ALA A 27 4.77 -27.84 -17.94
C ALA A 27 3.53 -26.95 -17.70
N VAL A 28 2.41 -27.53 -17.29
CA VAL A 28 1.20 -26.77 -16.93
C VAL A 28 1.16 -26.41 -15.45
N ALA A 29 1.56 -27.34 -14.57
CA ALA A 29 1.48 -27.14 -13.13
C ALA A 29 2.43 -26.02 -12.62
N ILE A 30 3.65 -25.96 -13.16
CA ILE A 30 4.65 -24.97 -12.72
C ILE A 30 4.17 -23.53 -12.93
N PRO A 31 3.73 -23.10 -14.13
CA PRO A 31 3.21 -21.72 -14.33
C PRO A 31 2.00 -21.40 -13.45
N LEU A 32 1.09 -22.35 -13.21
CA LEU A 32 -0.06 -22.15 -12.35
C LEU A 32 0.35 -21.90 -10.89
N VAL A 33 1.31 -22.68 -10.37
CA VAL A 33 1.82 -22.48 -9.01
C VAL A 33 2.52 -21.13 -8.87
N PHE A 34 3.38 -20.74 -9.82
CA PHE A 34 4.03 -19.44 -9.80
C PHE A 34 3.02 -18.28 -9.92
N GLY A 35 1.98 -18.43 -10.73
CA GLY A 35 0.88 -17.48 -10.82
C GLY A 35 0.16 -17.30 -9.48
N ALA A 36 -0.17 -18.39 -8.80
CA ALA A 36 -0.83 -18.36 -7.49
C ALA A 36 0.04 -17.71 -6.40
N ILE A 37 1.36 -18.00 -6.40
CA ILE A 37 2.31 -17.38 -5.46
C ILE A 37 2.42 -15.86 -5.70
N ALA A 38 2.49 -15.42 -6.96
CA ALA A 38 2.56 -14.02 -7.31
C ALA A 38 1.31 -13.24 -6.88
N GLU A 39 0.12 -13.83 -7.04
CA GLU A 39 -1.15 -13.23 -6.62
C GLU A 39 -1.27 -13.16 -5.08
N SER A 40 -0.85 -14.23 -4.39
CA SER A 40 -0.80 -14.25 -2.91
C SER A 40 0.11 -13.16 -2.34
N GLY A 41 1.26 -12.90 -2.98
CA GLY A 41 2.17 -11.82 -2.58
C GLY A 41 1.53 -10.43 -2.69
N LYS A 42 0.77 -10.16 -3.75
CA LYS A 42 0.04 -8.88 -3.91
C LYS A 42 -1.05 -8.71 -2.85
N SER A 43 -1.81 -9.76 -2.58
CA SER A 43 -2.86 -9.76 -1.55
C SER A 43 -2.29 -9.49 -0.16
N GLY A 44 -1.14 -10.09 0.18
CA GLY A 44 -0.46 -9.84 1.46
C GLY A 44 -0.08 -8.38 1.67
N VAL A 45 0.48 -7.73 0.64
CA VAL A 45 0.86 -6.30 0.71
C VAL A 45 -0.37 -5.40 0.87
N SER A 46 -1.49 -5.72 0.20
CA SER A 46 -2.75 -4.99 0.35
C SER A 46 -3.31 -5.10 1.75
N SER A 47 -3.38 -6.31 2.31
CA SER A 47 -3.87 -6.55 3.67
C SER A 47 -3.01 -5.87 4.73
N GLU A 48 -1.69 -5.82 4.53
CA GLU A 48 -0.78 -5.07 5.40
C GLU A 48 -1.10 -3.57 5.36
N ALA A 49 -1.27 -2.99 4.16
CA ALA A 49 -1.58 -1.58 4.01
C ALA A 49 -2.95 -1.23 4.63
N GLU A 50 -3.96 -2.07 4.47
CA GLU A 50 -5.27 -1.92 5.11
C GLU A 50 -5.15 -1.93 6.64
N THR A 51 -4.39 -2.87 7.20
CA THR A 51 -4.15 -2.93 8.65
C THR A 51 -3.43 -1.67 9.14
N ARG A 52 -2.41 -1.20 8.43
CA ARG A 52 -1.66 0.00 8.81
C ARG A 52 -2.47 1.28 8.65
N SER A 53 -3.44 1.30 7.74
CA SER A 53 -4.32 2.46 7.54
C SER A 53 -5.05 2.86 8.82
N THR A 54 -5.37 1.90 9.71
CA THR A 54 -6.04 2.18 11.01
C THR A 54 -5.24 3.09 11.94
N TRP A 55 -3.92 3.18 11.76
CA TRP A 55 -3.03 4.07 12.51
C TRP A 55 -2.65 5.32 11.72
N ILE A 56 -2.44 5.15 10.42
CA ILE A 56 -2.02 6.23 9.52
C ILE A 56 -3.12 7.28 9.34
N ILE A 57 -4.37 6.85 9.11
CA ILE A 57 -5.48 7.77 8.83
C ILE A 57 -5.79 8.70 10.00
N PRO A 58 -5.91 8.25 11.26
CA PRO A 58 -6.10 9.14 12.40
C PRO A 58 -4.98 10.17 12.55
N THR A 59 -3.73 9.79 12.28
CA THR A 59 -2.60 10.72 12.30
C THR A 59 -2.75 11.80 11.23
N CYS A 60 -3.16 11.44 10.03
CA CYS A 60 -3.46 12.40 8.97
C CYS A 60 -4.61 13.34 9.35
N MET A 61 -5.66 12.82 9.98
CA MET A 61 -6.80 13.63 10.45
C MET A 61 -6.37 14.63 11.52
N SER A 62 -5.57 14.19 12.50
CA SER A 62 -5.08 15.09 13.56
C SER A 62 -4.18 16.20 13.01
N GLU A 63 -3.40 15.93 11.96
CA GLU A 63 -2.59 16.96 11.29
C GLU A 63 -3.45 17.99 10.53
N ILE A 64 -4.55 17.54 9.91
CA ILE A 64 -5.51 18.43 9.26
C ILE A 64 -6.19 19.34 10.29
N GLU A 65 -6.64 18.78 11.40
CA GLU A 65 -7.27 19.54 12.50
C GLU A 65 -6.26 20.53 13.09
N ALA A 66 -5.04 20.09 13.38
CA ALA A 66 -3.96 20.96 13.86
C ALA A 66 -3.64 22.10 12.87
N SER A 67 -3.68 21.83 11.57
CA SER A 67 -3.48 22.85 10.54
C SER A 67 -4.59 23.91 10.57
N ARG A 68 -5.84 23.54 10.79
CA ARG A 68 -6.99 24.46 10.94
C ARG A 68 -6.92 25.28 12.23
N GLU A 69 -6.40 24.69 13.30
CA GLU A 69 -6.21 25.37 14.58
C GLU A 69 -4.95 26.27 14.61
N GLY A 70 -4.22 26.32 13.49
CA GLY A 70 -2.98 27.13 13.40
C GLY A 70 -1.77 26.50 14.11
N ARG A 71 -1.81 25.20 14.43
CA ARG A 71 -0.76 24.46 15.14
C ARG A 71 -0.28 23.22 14.40
N PRO A 72 -0.07 23.25 13.06
CA PRO A 72 0.36 22.09 12.30
C PRO A 72 1.77 21.65 12.71
N GLN A 73 2.02 20.34 12.63
CA GLN A 73 3.34 19.79 12.88
C GLN A 73 4.17 19.71 11.59
N PHE A 74 3.55 19.36 10.47
CA PHE A 74 4.24 19.09 9.20
C PHE A 74 3.87 20.08 8.09
N PHE A 75 2.68 20.63 8.10
CA PHE A 75 2.17 21.53 7.08
C PHE A 75 2.13 22.98 7.57
N THR A 76 1.69 23.86 6.71
CA THR A 76 1.43 25.27 7.07
C THR A 76 0.01 25.39 7.64
N ALA A 77 -0.18 26.32 8.58
CA ALA A 77 -1.49 26.65 9.07
C ALA A 77 -2.41 27.13 7.93
N THR A 78 -3.64 26.64 7.92
CA THR A 78 -4.66 27.06 6.94
C THR A 78 -5.64 28.02 7.57
N THR A 79 -6.09 29.00 6.79
CA THR A 79 -7.14 29.92 7.22
C THR A 79 -8.51 29.25 7.00
N THR A 80 -9.46 29.49 7.91
CA THR A 80 -10.83 29.01 7.78
C THR A 80 -11.41 29.39 6.41
N GLY A 81 -12.03 28.46 5.72
CA GLY A 81 -12.62 28.67 4.39
C GLY A 81 -11.71 28.42 3.20
N GLN A 82 -10.43 28.12 3.42
CA GLN A 82 -9.50 27.74 2.35
C GLN A 82 -9.47 26.22 2.14
N SER A 83 -9.39 25.83 0.85
CA SER A 83 -9.07 24.43 0.50
C SER A 83 -7.58 24.17 0.74
N PHE A 84 -7.24 22.95 1.08
CA PHE A 84 -5.85 22.54 1.14
C PHE A 84 -5.65 21.22 0.36
N PRO A 85 -4.49 20.98 -0.22
CA PRO A 85 -3.35 21.89 -0.24
C PRO A 85 -3.64 23.16 -1.06
N PRO A 86 -2.87 24.24 -0.85
CA PRO A 86 -2.92 25.40 -1.72
C PRO A 86 -2.67 25.02 -3.17
N ALA A 87 -3.18 25.82 -4.12
CA ALA A 87 -3.04 25.53 -5.54
C ALA A 87 -1.56 25.31 -5.94
N GLY A 88 -1.27 24.18 -6.57
CA GLY A 88 0.09 23.79 -7.00
C GLY A 88 0.94 23.10 -5.95
N GLU A 89 0.47 22.94 -4.71
CA GLU A 89 1.13 22.16 -3.67
C GLU A 89 0.57 20.74 -3.58
N VAL A 90 1.39 19.82 -3.08
CA VAL A 90 0.98 18.47 -2.68
C VAL A 90 1.26 18.33 -1.19
N TRP A 91 0.22 18.11 -0.41
CA TRP A 91 0.38 17.77 1.00
C TRP A 91 0.48 16.27 1.15
N ALA A 92 1.71 15.80 1.30
CA ALA A 92 2.00 14.39 1.44
C ALA A 92 2.87 14.12 2.66
N LEU A 93 2.52 13.08 3.40
CA LEU A 93 3.27 12.55 4.53
C LEU A 93 3.85 11.19 4.18
N ALA A 94 5.05 10.92 4.71
CA ALA A 94 5.75 9.65 4.60
C ALA A 94 5.63 8.87 5.90
N PHE A 95 5.41 7.55 5.79
CA PHE A 95 5.26 6.64 6.92
C PHE A 95 6.19 5.43 6.79
N SER A 96 6.66 4.93 7.93
CA SER A 96 7.43 3.70 8.03
C SER A 96 6.56 2.45 7.79
N ALA A 97 7.17 1.27 7.78
CA ALA A 97 6.46 0.00 7.69
C ALA A 97 5.53 -0.23 8.89
N GLU A 98 5.86 0.30 10.05
CA GLU A 98 5.07 0.21 11.28
C GLU A 98 3.90 1.22 11.31
N GLY A 99 3.86 2.17 10.36
CA GLY A 99 2.86 3.24 10.31
C GLY A 99 3.26 4.50 11.11
N ALA A 100 4.51 4.62 11.55
CA ALA A 100 5.01 5.82 12.20
C ALA A 100 5.27 6.92 11.18
N THR A 101 4.89 8.17 11.51
CA THR A 101 5.13 9.33 10.64
C THR A 101 6.60 9.69 10.62
N ILE A 102 7.18 9.76 9.42
CA ILE A 102 8.57 10.17 9.20
C ILE A 102 8.65 11.67 8.92
N GLY A 103 7.70 12.22 8.17
CA GLY A 103 7.64 13.64 7.88
C GLY A 103 6.97 13.99 6.56
N LYS A 104 6.97 15.30 6.26
CA LYS A 104 6.46 15.86 5.00
C LYS A 104 7.39 15.50 3.85
N ILE A 105 6.81 15.21 2.68
CA ILE A 105 7.53 14.92 1.44
C ILE A 105 7.29 16.02 0.42
N SER A 106 8.33 16.36 -0.35
CA SER A 106 8.22 17.33 -1.45
C SER A 106 7.49 16.73 -2.65
N LYS A 107 6.85 17.60 -3.47
CA LYS A 107 6.15 17.17 -4.70
C LYS A 107 7.04 16.32 -5.61
N THR A 108 8.28 16.75 -5.84
CA THR A 108 9.21 16.03 -6.72
C THR A 108 9.53 14.62 -6.21
N ALA A 109 9.77 14.48 -4.90
CA ALA A 109 10.03 13.18 -4.27
C ALA A 109 8.76 12.31 -4.24
N TYR A 110 7.60 12.93 -4.03
CA TYR A 110 6.31 12.24 -4.13
C TYR A 110 6.08 11.67 -5.54
N ASP A 111 6.26 12.47 -6.59
CA ASP A 111 5.99 12.05 -7.97
C ASP A 111 6.92 10.92 -8.43
N LYS A 112 8.22 11.01 -8.10
CA LYS A 112 9.23 10.02 -8.48
C LYS A 112 9.21 8.75 -7.64
N GLY A 113 8.74 8.83 -6.40
CA GLY A 113 8.86 7.79 -5.38
C GLY A 113 10.04 8.01 -4.47
N THR A 114 9.87 7.61 -3.20
CA THR A 114 10.86 7.81 -2.13
C THR A 114 11.05 6.52 -1.36
N LYS A 115 12.32 6.08 -1.22
CA LYS A 115 12.68 4.91 -0.42
C LYS A 115 13.05 5.29 1.01
N GLU A 116 13.66 6.45 1.17
CA GLU A 116 14.18 6.94 2.44
C GLU A 116 13.87 8.41 2.62
N LEU A 117 13.58 8.81 3.85
CA LEU A 117 13.41 10.19 4.29
C LEU A 117 13.97 10.31 5.70
N ASN A 118 14.81 11.32 5.95
CA ASN A 118 15.43 11.56 7.27
C ASN A 118 16.17 10.32 7.83
N GLY A 119 16.80 9.49 6.96
CA GLY A 119 17.50 8.27 7.37
C GLY A 119 16.60 7.10 7.75
N GLN A 120 15.29 7.20 7.52
CA GLN A 120 14.31 6.14 7.77
C GLN A 120 13.70 5.62 6.47
N THR A 121 13.45 4.31 6.42
CA THR A 121 12.82 3.68 5.25
C THR A 121 11.34 4.06 5.18
N VAL A 122 10.94 4.62 4.04
CA VAL A 122 9.55 4.96 3.75
C VAL A 122 8.85 3.75 3.11
N ARG A 123 7.70 3.37 3.64
CA ARG A 123 6.87 2.29 3.12
C ARG A 123 5.58 2.80 2.50
N TYR A 124 4.94 3.76 3.16
CA TYR A 124 3.67 4.33 2.74
C TYR A 124 3.78 5.83 2.56
N LEU A 125 3.00 6.35 1.61
CA LEU A 125 2.79 7.78 1.42
C LEU A 125 1.30 8.08 1.56
N THR A 126 0.96 9.22 2.14
CA THR A 126 -0.42 9.71 2.14
C THR A 126 -0.49 11.07 1.50
N THR A 127 -1.52 11.30 0.71
CA THR A 127 -1.88 12.64 0.24
C THR A 127 -3.15 13.11 0.93
N LEU A 128 -3.18 14.39 1.26
CA LEU A 128 -4.27 15.06 1.95
C LEU A 128 -4.86 16.11 1.02
N ASN A 129 -6.11 15.92 0.62
CA ASN A 129 -6.85 16.87 -0.20
C ASN A 129 -8.16 17.21 0.49
N SER A 130 -8.49 18.49 0.53
CA SER A 130 -9.77 18.93 1.05
C SER A 130 -10.47 19.89 0.10
N ALA A 131 -11.79 19.81 0.10
CA ALA A 131 -12.64 20.80 -0.52
C ALA A 131 -13.58 21.38 0.55
N THR A 132 -13.64 22.71 0.63
CA THR A 132 -14.68 23.37 1.41
C THR A 132 -16.03 23.12 0.77
N THR A 133 -16.97 22.63 1.54
CA THR A 133 -18.37 22.63 1.11
C THR A 133 -18.90 24.03 1.35
N GLU A 134 -19.46 24.67 0.31
CA GLU A 134 -20.18 25.92 0.47
C GLU A 134 -21.18 25.80 1.64
N PRO A 135 -21.23 26.79 2.55
CA PRO A 135 -22.16 26.75 3.66
C PRO A 135 -23.58 26.84 3.10
N SER A 136 -24.27 25.71 3.02
CA SER A 136 -25.71 25.74 2.85
C SER A 136 -26.30 26.33 4.13
N SER A 137 -26.93 27.47 4.01
CA SER A 137 -27.55 28.32 5.03
C SER A 137 -27.80 27.63 6.38
N GLY A 138 -26.97 27.91 7.39
CA GLY A 138 -27.28 27.64 8.78
C GLY A 138 -26.56 26.46 9.45
N HIS A 139 -25.64 25.77 8.78
CA HIS A 139 -24.82 24.71 9.37
C HIS A 139 -23.35 25.06 9.20
N ASP A 140 -22.54 24.75 10.22
CA ASP A 140 -21.09 24.87 10.18
C ASP A 140 -20.53 24.27 8.91
N SER A 141 -19.59 24.98 8.26
CA SER A 141 -18.95 24.56 7.04
C SER A 141 -18.11 23.30 7.29
N MET A 142 -18.69 22.15 6.97
CA MET A 142 -17.97 20.87 7.06
C MET A 142 -16.90 20.79 5.97
N LEU A 143 -15.69 20.44 6.38
CA LEU A 143 -14.58 20.19 5.46
C LEU A 143 -14.65 18.75 4.96
N ARG A 144 -14.83 18.57 3.65
CA ARG A 144 -14.68 17.25 3.03
C ARG A 144 -13.21 16.99 2.76
N THR A 145 -12.68 15.91 3.32
CA THR A 145 -11.29 15.55 3.16
C THR A 145 -11.18 14.18 2.51
N LEU A 146 -10.33 14.10 1.48
CA LEU A 146 -9.88 12.88 0.87
C LEU A 146 -8.45 12.60 1.33
N ILE A 147 -8.25 11.49 2.02
CA ILE A 147 -6.95 10.98 2.40
C ILE A 147 -6.67 9.78 1.51
N THR A 148 -5.60 9.83 0.71
CA THR A 148 -5.21 8.71 -0.16
C THR A 148 -3.93 8.10 0.38
N LEU A 149 -4.00 6.83 0.79
CA LEU A 149 -2.84 6.01 1.18
C LEU A 149 -2.28 5.31 -0.05
N GLU A 150 -1.00 5.51 -0.33
CA GLU A 150 -0.30 4.99 -1.50
C GLU A 150 0.88 4.09 -1.12
N TYR A 151 1.03 2.96 -1.82
CA TYR A 151 2.10 2.00 -1.60
C TYR A 151 2.43 1.18 -2.86
N PRO A 152 3.65 0.64 -2.98
CA PRO A 152 4.83 0.97 -2.19
C PRO A 152 5.36 2.38 -2.55
N SER A 153 5.89 3.09 -1.56
CA SER A 153 6.39 4.47 -1.67
C SER A 153 7.52 4.65 -2.69
N ALA A 154 8.31 3.59 -2.90
CA ALA A 154 9.47 3.59 -3.81
C ALA A 154 9.12 3.70 -5.29
N LEU A 155 7.85 3.44 -5.67
CA LEU A 155 7.40 3.52 -7.05
C LEU A 155 6.94 4.94 -7.41
N PRO A 156 7.00 5.31 -8.70
CA PRO A 156 6.36 6.54 -9.18
C PRO A 156 4.85 6.54 -8.89
N VAL A 157 4.26 7.72 -8.70
CA VAL A 157 2.84 7.90 -8.36
C VAL A 157 1.87 7.13 -9.26
N THR A 158 2.21 6.99 -10.57
CA THR A 158 1.39 6.29 -11.55
C THR A 158 1.37 4.76 -11.40
N LYS A 159 2.31 4.19 -10.63
CA LYS A 159 2.47 2.74 -10.44
C LYS A 159 2.14 2.27 -9.04
N ARG A 160 1.76 3.18 -8.13
CA ARG A 160 1.37 2.84 -6.76
C ARG A 160 -0.05 2.32 -6.69
N GLN A 161 -0.29 1.44 -5.77
CA GLN A 161 -1.64 1.09 -5.33
C GLN A 161 -2.15 2.18 -4.41
N LYS A 162 -3.47 2.40 -4.41
CA LYS A 162 -4.12 3.48 -3.67
C LYS A 162 -5.31 2.95 -2.90
N ILE A 163 -5.44 3.42 -1.67
CA ILE A 163 -6.64 3.24 -0.84
C ILE A 163 -7.13 4.63 -0.48
N GLU A 164 -8.39 4.92 -0.76
CA GLU A 164 -8.97 6.24 -0.57
C GLU A 164 -9.94 6.24 0.62
N PHE A 165 -9.78 7.23 1.48
CA PHE A 165 -10.61 7.44 2.65
C PHE A 165 -11.27 8.80 2.58
N PHE A 166 -12.60 8.80 2.61
CA PHE A 166 -13.38 10.02 2.65
C PHE A 166 -13.84 10.29 4.07
N THR A 167 -13.56 11.48 4.58
CA THR A 167 -13.98 11.92 5.89
C THR A 167 -14.57 13.33 5.83
N ARG A 168 -15.31 13.69 6.87
CA ARG A 168 -15.82 15.05 7.10
C ARG A 168 -15.30 15.52 8.44
N ILE A 169 -14.72 16.69 8.46
CA ILE A 169 -14.21 17.34 9.68
C ILE A 169 -15.10 18.54 9.97
N PRO A 170 -15.68 18.66 11.18
CA PRO A 170 -16.54 19.77 11.58
C PRO A 170 -15.82 21.10 11.61
#